data_b9b6945ae8a269cf46b4e6b222a7ca5f
#
_entry.id   b9b6945ae8a269cf46b4e6b222a7ca5f
#
_cell.length_a   1.000
_cell.length_b   1.000
_cell.length_c   1.000
_cell.angle_alpha   90.00
_cell.angle_beta   90.00
_cell.angle_gamma   90.00
#
_symmetry.space_group_name_H-M   'P 1'
#
loop_
_entity.id
_entity.type
_entity.pdbx_description
1 polymer ?
#
loop_
_entity_poly.entity_id
_entity_poly.type
_entity_poly.pdbx_seq_one_letter_code
_entity_poly.pdbx_strand_id
1 'polypeptide(L)'
;MKTLQVILVLALAVVSTAAERKKKPPDVEVVEASAHRGEIKVSVDGRIRNSGEKPIKQLMLVFDFMAPGRQVITTQKAPIDEELLEPGKEAVFHMELNAPPRSVEFQINASDGAGRELRVAKSGPFPIE
;
A
#
# COMPACT_ATOMS: atom_id res chain seq x y z
N MET A 1 35.70 -28.44 33.84
CA MET A 1 36.25 -27.13 33.50
C MET A 1 36.16 -26.77 32.05
N LYS A 2 36.11 -27.74 31.21
CA LYS A 2 36.08 -27.48 29.77
C LYS A 2 34.68 -27.29 29.20
N THR A 3 33.69 -27.44 30.03
CA THR A 3 32.31 -27.37 29.60
C THR A 3 31.74 -25.96 29.55
N LEU A 4 32.48 -25.00 30.09
CA LEU A 4 31.98 -23.62 30.14
C LEU A 4 32.00 -22.90 28.81
N GLN A 5 32.82 -23.37 27.88
CA GLN A 5 32.98 -22.69 26.60
C GLN A 5 31.83 -22.95 25.61
N VAL A 6 31.11 -24.03 25.82
CA VAL A 6 30.09 -24.46 24.88
C VAL A 6 28.82 -23.61 25.01
N ILE A 7 28.60 -23.04 26.18
CA ILE A 7 27.36 -22.29 26.45
C ILE A 7 27.29 -20.93 25.75
N LEU A 8 28.44 -20.36 25.48
CA LEU A 8 28.51 -19.04 24.84
C LEU A 8 28.05 -19.01 23.39
N VAL A 9 28.17 -20.13 22.70
CA VAL A 9 27.87 -20.20 21.28
C VAL A 9 26.36 -20.22 21.05
N LEU A 10 25.61 -20.75 21.99
CA LEU A 10 24.17 -20.86 21.88
C LEU A 10 23.41 -19.54 21.99
N ALA A 11 23.99 -18.58 22.68
CA ALA A 11 23.35 -17.31 22.88
C ALA A 11 23.30 -16.46 21.63
N LEU A 12 24.26 -16.62 20.74
CA LEU A 12 24.32 -15.82 19.52
C LEU A 12 23.31 -16.27 18.45
N ALA A 13 22.94 -17.53 18.44
CA ALA A 13 21.99 -18.04 17.47
C ALA A 13 20.57 -17.54 17.70
N VAL A 14 20.22 -17.25 18.93
CA VAL A 14 18.86 -16.82 19.29
C VAL A 14 18.59 -15.39 18.85
N VAL A 15 19.61 -14.55 18.86
CA VAL A 15 19.44 -13.13 18.50
C VAL A 15 19.17 -12.93 17.02
N SER A 16 19.81 -13.73 16.17
CA SER A 16 19.61 -13.64 14.71
C SER A 16 18.20 -13.99 14.30
N THR A 17 17.59 -14.96 14.95
CA THR A 17 16.25 -15.42 14.62
C THR A 17 15.19 -14.41 14.98
N ALA A 18 15.37 -13.67 16.06
CA ALA A 18 14.41 -12.68 16.50
C ALA A 18 14.33 -11.48 15.59
N ALA A 19 15.43 -11.10 14.93
CA ALA A 19 15.47 -9.94 14.05
C ALA A 19 14.70 -10.17 12.75
N GLU A 20 14.63 -11.41 12.27
CA GLU A 20 13.96 -11.72 11.01
C GLU A 20 12.46 -11.74 11.09
N ARG A 21 11.88 -11.88 12.27
CA ARG A 21 10.44 -11.98 12.45
C ARG A 21 9.68 -10.67 12.31
N LYS A 22 10.38 -9.55 12.29
CA LYS A 22 9.73 -8.24 12.33
C LYS A 22 9.27 -7.72 10.98
N LYS A 23 9.75 -8.30 9.90
CA LYS A 23 9.41 -7.83 8.57
C LYS A 23 8.31 -8.68 7.97
N LYS A 24 7.17 -8.07 7.73
CA LYS A 24 6.10 -8.70 6.98
C LYS A 24 6.05 -8.08 5.59
N PRO A 25 5.88 -8.90 4.55
CA PRO A 25 5.77 -8.37 3.21
C PRO A 25 4.48 -7.57 3.05
N PRO A 26 4.45 -6.60 2.13
CA PRO A 26 3.22 -5.88 1.83
C PRO A 26 2.20 -6.79 1.14
N ASP A 27 0.92 -6.49 1.35
CA ASP A 27 -0.16 -7.23 0.70
C ASP A 27 -0.33 -6.80 -0.74
N VAL A 28 -0.17 -5.52 -1.02
CA VAL A 28 -0.28 -4.97 -2.36
C VAL A 28 0.83 -3.98 -2.61
N GLU A 29 1.12 -3.77 -3.89
CA GLU A 29 2.13 -2.80 -4.30
C GLU A 29 1.53 -1.90 -5.36
N VAL A 30 1.68 -0.58 -5.20
CA VAL A 30 1.34 0.37 -6.24
C VAL A 30 2.49 0.35 -7.25
N VAL A 31 2.25 -0.23 -8.42
CA VAL A 31 3.27 -0.35 -9.46
C VAL A 31 3.54 1.01 -10.09
N GLU A 32 2.47 1.74 -10.38
CA GLU A 32 2.56 3.10 -10.86
C GLU A 32 1.26 3.83 -10.55
N ALA A 33 1.35 5.15 -10.42
CA ALA A 33 0.17 5.99 -10.23
C ALA A 33 0.49 7.40 -10.71
N SER A 34 -0.49 8.02 -11.36
CA SER A 34 -0.40 9.42 -11.78
C SER A 34 -1.76 10.06 -11.66
N ALA A 35 -1.79 11.36 -11.49
CA ALA A 35 -3.03 12.10 -11.38
C ALA A 35 -2.93 13.41 -12.13
N HIS A 36 -4.04 13.77 -12.80
CA HIS A 36 -4.15 14.98 -13.57
C HIS A 36 -5.39 15.75 -13.16
N ARG A 37 -5.23 17.03 -12.95
CA ARG A 37 -6.33 17.92 -12.59
C ARG A 37 -7.09 18.32 -13.83
N GLY A 38 -8.38 18.00 -13.86
CA GLY A 38 -9.30 18.49 -14.87
C GLY A 38 -10.00 19.77 -14.39
N GLU A 39 -11.05 20.14 -15.08
CA GLU A 39 -11.81 21.34 -14.72
C GLU A 39 -12.58 21.16 -13.41
N ILE A 40 -13.11 19.97 -13.19
CA ILE A 40 -13.98 19.68 -12.03
C ILE A 40 -13.40 18.56 -11.18
N LYS A 41 -12.77 17.58 -11.80
CA LYS A 41 -12.32 16.37 -11.13
C LYS A 41 -10.83 16.12 -11.35
N VAL A 42 -10.27 15.27 -10.52
CA VAL A 42 -8.93 14.75 -10.69
C VAL A 42 -9.04 13.33 -11.25
N SER A 43 -8.34 13.08 -12.34
CA SER A 43 -8.24 11.74 -12.93
C SER A 43 -7.01 11.05 -12.36
N VAL A 44 -7.19 9.86 -11.80
CA VAL A 44 -6.10 9.06 -11.26
C VAL A 44 -6.01 7.75 -12.04
N ASP A 45 -4.82 7.48 -12.56
CA ASP A 45 -4.54 6.26 -13.32
C ASP A 45 -3.39 5.53 -12.68
N GLY A 46 -3.42 4.20 -12.75
CA GLY A 46 -2.32 3.43 -12.23
C GLY A 46 -2.50 1.95 -12.36
N ARG A 47 -1.57 1.22 -11.76
CA ARG A 47 -1.61 -0.22 -11.66
C ARG A 47 -1.25 -0.63 -10.23
N ILE A 48 -1.94 -1.65 -9.75
CA ILE A 48 -1.70 -2.21 -8.44
C ILE A 48 -1.51 -3.72 -8.58
N ARG A 49 -0.62 -4.29 -7.80
CA ARG A 49 -0.30 -5.70 -7.85
C ARG A 49 -0.55 -6.35 -6.49
N ASN A 50 -1.09 -7.55 -6.51
CA ASN A 50 -1.15 -8.37 -5.31
C ASN A 50 0.25 -8.93 -5.07
N SER A 51 0.96 -8.36 -4.10
CA SER A 51 2.32 -8.77 -3.76
C SER A 51 2.37 -9.76 -2.60
N GLY A 52 1.21 -10.15 -2.07
CA GLY A 52 1.10 -11.13 -1.01
C GLY A 52 0.93 -12.53 -1.53
N GLU A 53 0.59 -13.44 -0.65
CA GLU A 53 0.46 -14.86 -0.97
C GLU A 53 -0.98 -15.32 -1.11
N LYS A 54 -1.94 -14.48 -0.74
CA LYS A 54 -3.36 -14.82 -0.75
C LYS A 54 -4.11 -13.97 -1.75
N PRO A 55 -5.15 -14.54 -2.40
CA PRO A 55 -5.99 -13.73 -3.26
C PRO A 55 -6.74 -12.67 -2.46
N ILE A 56 -6.98 -11.54 -3.09
CA ILE A 56 -7.70 -10.41 -2.48
C ILE A 56 -9.04 -10.28 -3.18
N LYS A 57 -10.12 -10.34 -2.39
CA LYS A 57 -11.47 -10.15 -2.89
C LYS A 57 -11.90 -8.70 -2.72
N GLN A 58 -12.49 -8.15 -3.76
CA GLN A 58 -13.10 -6.81 -3.72
C GLN A 58 -12.13 -5.76 -3.17
N LEU A 59 -10.99 -5.64 -3.82
CA LEU A 59 -9.98 -4.67 -3.41
C LEU A 59 -10.54 -3.26 -3.55
N MET A 60 -10.46 -2.50 -2.46
CA MET A 60 -10.89 -1.13 -2.39
C MET A 60 -9.68 -0.24 -2.25
N LEU A 61 -9.52 0.72 -3.16
CA LEU A 61 -8.47 1.71 -3.05
C LEU A 61 -8.98 2.92 -2.26
N VAL A 62 -8.13 3.45 -1.40
CA VAL A 62 -8.45 4.58 -0.53
C VAL A 62 -7.47 5.69 -0.86
N PHE A 63 -7.98 6.80 -1.37
CA PHE A 63 -7.16 7.93 -1.80
C PHE A 63 -7.25 9.02 -0.75
N ASP A 64 -6.11 9.34 -0.15
CA ASP A 64 -6.00 10.49 0.75
C ASP A 64 -5.43 11.66 -0.04
N PHE A 65 -6.23 12.69 -0.24
CA PHE A 65 -5.77 13.89 -0.93
C PHE A 65 -5.24 14.87 0.10
N MET A 66 -4.07 15.43 -0.21
CA MET A 66 -3.33 16.23 0.76
C MET A 66 -3.01 17.61 0.22
N ALA A 67 -3.12 18.59 1.11
CA ALA A 67 -2.63 19.95 0.90
C ALA A 67 -1.12 20.00 1.15
N PRO A 68 -0.45 21.13 0.81
CA PRO A 68 0.97 21.28 1.14
C PRO A 68 1.26 20.97 2.60
N GLY A 69 2.37 20.31 2.85
CA GLY A 69 2.73 19.85 4.18
C GLY A 69 2.11 18.52 4.56
N ARG A 70 1.54 17.81 3.59
CA ARG A 70 0.94 16.48 3.76
C ARG A 70 -0.24 16.45 4.71
N GLN A 71 -0.99 17.52 4.73
CA GLN A 71 -2.22 17.58 5.51
C GLN A 71 -3.35 16.95 4.70
N VAL A 72 -3.92 15.86 5.21
CA VAL A 72 -5.05 15.20 4.54
C VAL A 72 -6.28 16.08 4.63
N ILE A 73 -6.87 16.40 3.49
CA ILE A 73 -8.05 17.27 3.42
C ILE A 73 -9.30 16.52 2.99
N THR A 74 -9.15 15.40 2.30
CA THR A 74 -10.28 14.53 1.99
C THR A 74 -9.80 13.13 1.70
N THR A 75 -10.67 12.15 1.94
CA THR A 75 -10.42 10.75 1.65
C THR A 75 -11.54 10.23 0.78
N GLN A 76 -11.18 9.56 -0.31
CA GLN A 76 -12.17 8.97 -1.21
C GLN A 76 -11.82 7.52 -1.47
N LYS A 77 -12.84 6.69 -1.62
CA LYS A 77 -12.69 5.26 -1.82
C LYS A 77 -13.25 4.87 -3.17
N ALA A 78 -12.59 3.94 -3.83
CA ALA A 78 -13.07 3.42 -5.10
C ALA A 78 -12.63 1.98 -5.26
N PRO A 79 -13.54 1.09 -5.70
CA PRO A 79 -13.16 -0.30 -5.95
C PRO A 79 -12.43 -0.42 -7.28
N ILE A 80 -11.60 -1.46 -7.41
CA ILE A 80 -11.09 -1.84 -8.72
C ILE A 80 -12.14 -2.73 -9.41
N ASP A 81 -12.00 -2.90 -10.74
CA ASP A 81 -12.96 -3.68 -11.52
C ASP A 81 -12.90 -5.18 -11.24
N GLU A 82 -11.72 -5.69 -10.93
CA GLU A 82 -11.55 -7.11 -10.65
C GLU A 82 -12.14 -7.48 -9.31
N GLU A 83 -13.04 -8.48 -9.29
CA GLU A 83 -13.58 -8.98 -8.04
C GLU A 83 -12.57 -9.77 -7.23
N LEU A 84 -11.63 -10.42 -7.91
CA LEU A 84 -10.60 -11.24 -7.30
C LEU A 84 -9.26 -10.91 -7.93
N LEU A 85 -8.29 -10.56 -7.09
CA LEU A 85 -6.93 -10.31 -7.53
C LEU A 85 -6.02 -11.39 -6.97
N GLU A 86 -5.59 -12.30 -7.86
CA GLU A 86 -4.72 -13.41 -7.49
C GLU A 86 -3.30 -12.93 -7.15
N PRO A 87 -2.56 -13.69 -6.33
CA PRO A 87 -1.17 -13.33 -6.03
C PRO A 87 -0.33 -13.16 -7.29
N GLY A 88 0.45 -12.10 -7.33
CA GLY A 88 1.31 -11.78 -8.47
C GLY A 88 0.62 -11.10 -9.62
N LYS A 89 -0.70 -10.99 -9.61
CA LYS A 89 -1.44 -10.34 -10.69
C LYS A 89 -1.55 -8.85 -10.46
N GLU A 90 -1.64 -8.11 -11.57
CA GLU A 90 -1.81 -6.66 -11.57
C GLU A 90 -3.21 -6.30 -12.05
N ALA A 91 -3.70 -5.20 -11.54
CA ALA A 91 -4.95 -4.60 -12.00
C ALA A 91 -4.67 -3.15 -12.38
N VAL A 92 -5.18 -2.75 -13.54
CA VAL A 92 -5.14 -1.36 -13.99
C VAL A 92 -6.35 -0.67 -13.42
N PHE A 93 -6.16 0.55 -12.91
CA PHE A 93 -7.27 1.34 -12.42
C PHE A 93 -7.28 2.73 -13.05
N HIS A 94 -8.46 3.25 -13.26
CA HIS A 94 -8.69 4.61 -13.72
C HIS A 94 -9.91 5.14 -12.97
N MET A 95 -9.73 6.24 -12.30
CA MET A 95 -10.80 6.81 -11.46
C MET A 95 -10.85 8.30 -11.61
N GLU A 96 -12.06 8.84 -11.63
CA GLU A 96 -12.27 10.26 -11.56
C GLU A 96 -12.82 10.61 -10.20
N LEU A 97 -12.11 11.45 -9.47
CA LEU A 97 -12.39 11.73 -8.08
C LEU A 97 -12.53 13.23 -7.85
N ASN A 98 -13.36 13.57 -6.87
CA ASN A 98 -13.48 14.95 -6.44
C ASN A 98 -12.36 15.26 -5.45
N ALA A 99 -11.50 16.19 -5.81
CA ALA A 99 -10.42 16.62 -4.95
C ALA A 99 -10.49 18.12 -4.77
N PRO A 100 -10.38 18.61 -3.53
CA PRO A 100 -10.39 20.07 -3.30
C PRO A 100 -9.28 20.76 -4.08
N PRO A 101 -9.46 22.02 -4.48
CA PRO A 101 -8.46 22.74 -5.27
C PRO A 101 -7.08 22.83 -4.60
N ARG A 102 -7.05 22.76 -3.26
CA ARG A 102 -5.79 22.79 -2.51
C ARG A 102 -5.02 21.48 -2.52
N SER A 103 -5.60 20.41 -3.08
CA SER A 103 -4.93 19.12 -3.15
C SER A 103 -3.74 19.20 -4.10
N VAL A 104 -2.55 18.89 -3.60
CA VAL A 104 -1.32 18.88 -4.39
C VAL A 104 -0.72 17.50 -4.53
N GLU A 105 -1.08 16.60 -3.64
CA GLU A 105 -0.58 15.23 -3.59
C GLU A 105 -1.68 14.28 -3.17
N PHE A 106 -1.46 12.99 -3.41
CA PHE A 106 -2.35 11.96 -2.90
C PHE A 106 -1.57 10.72 -2.49
N GLN A 107 -2.15 9.97 -1.57
CA GLN A 107 -1.59 8.71 -1.11
C GLN A 107 -2.62 7.61 -1.32
N ILE A 108 -2.16 6.41 -1.64
CA ILE A 108 -3.03 5.27 -1.89
C ILE A 108 -2.90 4.26 -0.78
N ASN A 109 -4.01 4.02 -0.10
CA ASN A 109 -4.15 2.94 0.85
C ASN A 109 -5.14 1.93 0.28
N ALA A 110 -5.31 0.80 0.94
CA ALA A 110 -6.16 -0.25 0.41
C ALA A 110 -6.81 -1.07 1.53
N SER A 111 -7.98 -1.61 1.22
CA SER A 111 -8.67 -2.57 2.09
C SER A 111 -9.29 -3.66 1.22
N ASP A 112 -9.63 -4.78 1.83
CA ASP A 112 -10.34 -5.85 1.12
C ASP A 112 -11.85 -5.71 1.32
N GLY A 113 -12.62 -6.62 0.71
CA GLY A 113 -14.07 -6.58 0.77
C GLY A 113 -14.66 -6.78 2.17
N ALA A 114 -13.88 -7.35 3.08
CA ALA A 114 -14.27 -7.50 4.48
C ALA A 114 -13.94 -6.27 5.32
N GLY A 115 -13.33 -5.25 4.73
CA GLY A 115 -12.95 -4.03 5.43
C GLY A 115 -11.60 -4.11 6.12
N ARG A 116 -10.85 -5.17 5.91
CA ARG A 116 -9.54 -5.33 6.51
C ARG A 116 -8.54 -4.43 5.80
N GLU A 117 -7.77 -3.66 6.57
CA GLU A 117 -6.72 -2.84 6.00
C GLU A 117 -5.58 -3.70 5.47
N LEU A 118 -5.10 -3.35 4.29
CA LEU A 118 -3.99 -4.05 3.64
C LEU A 118 -2.73 -3.20 3.75
N ARG A 119 -1.58 -3.87 3.73
CA ARG A 119 -0.29 -3.19 3.70
C ARG A 119 0.04 -2.84 2.26
N VAL A 120 0.32 -1.58 2.02
CA VAL A 120 0.56 -1.07 0.68
C VAL A 120 2.00 -0.63 0.55
N ALA A 121 2.73 -1.24 -0.39
CA ALA A 121 4.06 -0.81 -0.75
C ALA A 121 3.96 0.29 -1.81
N LYS A 122 4.86 1.26 -1.73
CA LYS A 122 4.93 2.38 -2.68
C LYS A 122 3.63 3.18 -2.72
N SER A 123 3.07 3.43 -1.55
CA SER A 123 1.77 4.11 -1.43
C SER A 123 1.82 5.61 -1.77
N GLY A 124 2.97 6.16 -2.05
CA GLY A 124 3.15 7.57 -2.34
C GLY A 124 3.82 8.31 -1.20
N PRO A 125 3.67 9.64 -1.14
CA PRO A 125 2.71 10.45 -1.89
C PRO A 125 3.07 10.65 -3.36
N PHE A 126 2.05 10.84 -4.18
CA PHE A 126 2.18 11.12 -5.62
C PHE A 126 1.70 12.53 -5.91
N PRO A 127 2.36 13.27 -6.80
CA PRO A 127 1.90 14.61 -7.14
C PRO A 127 0.65 14.61 -8.01
N ILE A 128 -0.13 15.67 -7.91
CA ILE A 128 -1.26 15.92 -8.81
C ILE A 128 -0.77 16.95 -9.83
N GLU A 129 -0.78 16.59 -11.09
CA GLU A 129 -0.32 17.46 -12.18
C GLU A 129 -1.44 18.20 -12.88
#